data_8827b65483b5ae912b15e1e256d711c7
#
_entry.id   8827b65483b5ae912b15e1e256d711c7
#
_cell.length_a   1.000
_cell.length_b   1.000
_cell.length_c   1.000
_cell.angle_alpha   90.00
_cell.angle_beta   90.00
_cell.angle_gamma   90.00
#
_symmetry.space_group_name_H-M   'P 1'
#
loop_
_entity.id
_entity.type
_entity.pdbx_description
1 polymer ?
#
loop_
_entity_poly.entity_id
_entity_poly.type
_entity_poly.pdbx_seq_one_letter_code
_entity_poly.pdbx_strand_id
1 'polypeptide(L)'
;MSQPDQILPHGRVLRYAFAERLNHWLAAFSYIYLLLTGLAFWSPWCFWIAAVLGGGQTSRTLHPWIGLTFFIAVMRMYSLWAAQMRSTDADKKWWRSLHHYVRNEDDKMPPAGRYNAGQKALFWSFFYGAILLLLTGIVLWFPESISWNMRWLRYIAVFLHPVAALVTIANFLIHIYMSVFAERGAFGSVIRGDVSLEFAKRYHPGWYDEIVGGRSSAPRK
;
A
#
# COMPACT_ATOMS: atom_id res chain seq x y z
N MET A 1 -16.26 -3.94 9.30
CA MET A 1 -17.32 -3.10 8.68
C MET A 1 -16.69 -1.76 8.35
N SER A 2 -16.62 -1.38 7.07
CA SER A 2 -16.22 -0.03 6.69
C SER A 2 -17.29 0.91 7.22
N GLN A 3 -16.89 1.89 8.02
CA GLN A 3 -17.85 2.96 8.39
C GLN A 3 -18.27 3.66 7.10
N PRO A 4 -19.56 3.99 6.94
CA PRO A 4 -19.99 4.78 5.78
C PRO A 4 -19.23 6.11 5.79
N ASP A 5 -18.88 6.60 4.60
CA ASP A 5 -18.15 7.85 4.40
C ASP A 5 -18.96 9.03 4.94
N GLN A 6 -18.67 9.41 6.18
CA GLN A 6 -19.41 10.45 6.90
C GLN A 6 -18.86 11.82 6.53
N ILE A 7 -19.77 12.75 6.18
CA ILE A 7 -19.40 14.15 6.06
C ILE A 7 -19.32 14.74 7.46
N LEU A 8 -18.14 15.26 7.77
CA LEU A 8 -17.79 15.93 9.01
C LEU A 8 -18.05 17.45 8.90
N PRO A 9 -18.04 18.19 10.02
CA PRO A 9 -18.05 19.65 10.00
C PRO A 9 -16.94 20.25 9.13
N HIS A 10 -17.12 21.51 8.72
CA HIS A 10 -16.14 22.29 7.94
C HIS A 10 -15.81 21.70 6.56
N GLY A 11 -16.77 21.01 5.91
CA GLY A 11 -16.56 20.50 4.55
C GLY A 11 -15.52 19.39 4.44
N ARG A 12 -15.41 18.54 5.45
CA ARG A 12 -14.52 17.38 5.47
C ARG A 12 -15.31 16.09 5.37
N VAL A 13 -14.66 15.01 4.96
CA VAL A 13 -15.25 13.67 4.88
C VAL A 13 -14.30 12.64 5.48
N LEU A 14 -14.82 11.76 6.34
CA LEU A 14 -14.07 10.65 6.91
C LEU A 14 -13.75 9.65 5.80
N ARG A 15 -12.45 9.41 5.57
CA ARG A 15 -11.96 8.45 4.58
C ARG A 15 -11.52 7.14 5.22
N TYR A 16 -10.82 7.22 6.36
CA TYR A 16 -10.30 6.04 7.06
C TYR A 16 -10.58 6.12 8.55
N ALA A 17 -11.14 5.05 9.10
CA ALA A 17 -11.32 4.87 10.53
C ALA A 17 -9.97 4.77 11.26
N PHE A 18 -9.96 5.01 12.56
CA PHE A 18 -8.73 4.96 13.37
C PHE A 18 -8.02 3.60 13.27
N ALA A 19 -8.77 2.49 13.34
CA ALA A 19 -8.19 1.14 13.24
C ALA A 19 -7.56 0.85 11.86
N GLU A 20 -8.11 1.41 10.78
CA GLU A 20 -7.53 1.29 9.43
C GLU A 20 -6.19 2.04 9.34
N ARG A 21 -6.14 3.25 9.92
CA ARG A 21 -4.91 4.07 9.97
C ARG A 21 -3.83 3.43 10.83
N LEU A 22 -4.21 2.90 12.00
CA LEU A 22 -3.27 2.19 12.87
C LEU A 22 -2.65 0.98 12.15
N ASN A 23 -3.48 0.20 11.46
CA ASN A 23 -3.00 -0.94 10.67
C ASN A 23 -2.12 -0.50 9.49
N HIS A 24 -2.46 0.62 8.84
CA HIS A 24 -1.61 1.20 7.78
C HIS A 24 -0.23 1.59 8.34
N TRP A 25 -0.17 2.25 9.49
CA TRP A 25 1.10 2.65 10.09
C TRP A 25 1.91 1.46 10.61
N LEU A 26 1.25 0.40 11.12
CA LEU A 26 1.93 -0.85 11.46
C LEU A 26 2.59 -1.46 10.22
N ALA A 27 1.87 -1.54 9.11
CA ALA A 27 2.44 -2.02 7.84
C ALA A 27 3.56 -1.11 7.34
N ALA A 28 3.40 0.21 7.41
CA ALA A 28 4.39 1.19 6.93
C ALA A 28 5.71 1.09 7.71
N PHE A 29 5.68 1.09 9.03
CA PHE A 29 6.90 0.99 9.84
C PHE A 29 7.57 -0.37 9.70
N SER A 30 6.79 -1.46 9.67
CA SER A 30 7.31 -2.81 9.40
C SER A 30 7.97 -2.86 8.03
N TYR A 31 7.34 -2.31 6.99
CA TYR A 31 7.89 -2.27 5.64
C TYR A 31 9.19 -1.46 5.56
N ILE A 32 9.25 -0.27 6.17
CA ILE A 32 10.46 0.57 6.19
C ILE A 32 11.62 -0.20 6.84
N TYR A 33 11.38 -0.87 7.96
CA TYR A 33 12.41 -1.69 8.61
C TYR A 33 12.89 -2.83 7.69
N LEU A 34 11.96 -3.55 7.04
CA LEU A 34 12.29 -4.63 6.11
C LEU A 34 13.06 -4.14 4.89
N LEU A 35 12.69 -2.98 4.34
CA LEU A 35 13.37 -2.34 3.23
C LEU A 35 14.82 -2.01 3.63
N LEU A 36 15.01 -1.36 4.76
CA LEU A 36 16.33 -0.95 5.23
C LEU A 36 17.25 -2.14 5.52
N THR A 37 16.74 -3.14 6.23
CA THR A 37 17.51 -4.37 6.52
C THR A 37 17.73 -5.21 5.26
N GLY A 38 16.76 -5.28 4.36
CA GLY A 38 16.88 -5.97 3.08
C GLY A 38 17.99 -5.36 2.20
N LEU A 39 18.05 -4.03 2.10
CA LEU A 39 19.12 -3.33 1.40
C LEU A 39 20.49 -3.60 2.03
N ALA A 40 20.56 -3.62 3.36
CA ALA A 40 21.79 -3.92 4.08
C ALA A 40 22.29 -5.36 3.82
N PHE A 41 21.40 -6.33 3.64
CA PHE A 41 21.77 -7.71 3.30
C PHE A 41 22.12 -7.88 1.83
N TRP A 42 21.50 -7.09 0.96
CA TRP A 42 21.67 -7.20 -0.48
C TRP A 42 22.98 -6.56 -0.98
N SER A 43 23.42 -5.44 -0.36
CA SER A 43 24.56 -4.69 -0.83
C SER A 43 25.55 -4.34 0.29
N PRO A 44 26.86 -4.65 0.12
CA PRO A 44 27.89 -4.22 1.06
C PRO A 44 27.91 -2.70 1.29
N TRP A 45 27.58 -1.90 0.28
CA TRP A 45 27.50 -0.43 0.36
C TRP A 45 26.39 0.05 1.32
N CYS A 46 25.39 -0.79 1.55
CA CYS A 46 24.26 -0.47 2.45
C CYS A 46 24.43 -1.12 3.84
N PHE A 47 25.52 -1.88 4.10
CA PHE A 47 25.68 -2.60 5.37
C PHE A 47 25.72 -1.71 6.60
N TRP A 48 26.16 -0.44 6.47
CA TRP A 48 26.11 0.55 7.54
C TRP A 48 24.69 0.75 8.10
N ILE A 49 23.65 0.52 7.30
CA ILE A 49 22.24 0.61 7.76
C ILE A 49 22.00 -0.44 8.86
N ALA A 50 22.49 -1.67 8.67
CA ALA A 50 22.38 -2.70 9.71
C ALA A 50 23.09 -2.29 11.00
N ALA A 51 24.26 -1.61 10.90
CA ALA A 51 24.97 -1.10 12.08
C ALA A 51 24.12 -0.10 12.88
N VAL A 52 23.43 0.81 12.20
CA VAL A 52 22.51 1.78 12.82
C VAL A 52 21.28 1.08 13.44
N LEU A 53 20.81 -0.02 12.87
CA LEU A 53 19.66 -0.79 13.34
C LEU A 53 20.01 -1.84 14.43
N GLY A 54 21.14 -1.69 15.10
CA GLY A 54 21.56 -2.55 16.21
C GLY A 54 22.48 -3.70 15.78
N GLY A 55 23.06 -3.63 14.59
CA GLY A 55 24.04 -4.59 14.07
C GLY A 55 23.44 -5.65 13.16
N GLY A 56 24.32 -6.32 12.40
CA GLY A 56 23.93 -7.31 11.40
C GLY A 56 23.19 -8.53 12.02
N GLN A 57 23.60 -8.96 13.21
CA GLN A 57 22.94 -10.07 13.92
C GLN A 57 21.51 -9.70 14.32
N THR A 58 21.32 -8.54 14.92
CA THR A 58 19.97 -8.02 15.28
C THR A 58 19.07 -7.91 14.07
N SER A 59 19.57 -7.29 12.99
CA SER A 59 18.85 -7.16 11.72
C SER A 59 18.44 -8.51 11.16
N ARG A 60 19.34 -9.51 11.17
CA ARG A 60 19.07 -10.87 10.68
C ARG A 60 18.01 -11.57 11.52
N THR A 61 18.03 -11.40 12.85
CA THR A 61 17.05 -12.01 13.76
C THR A 61 15.68 -11.36 13.61
N LEU A 62 15.61 -10.02 13.54
CA LEU A 62 14.33 -9.31 13.53
C LEU A 62 13.66 -9.27 12.16
N HIS A 63 14.42 -9.28 11.05
CA HIS A 63 13.87 -9.18 9.70
C HIS A 63 12.71 -10.17 9.44
N PRO A 64 12.83 -11.48 9.69
CA PRO A 64 11.74 -12.41 9.43
C PRO A 64 10.53 -12.21 10.35
N TRP A 65 10.73 -11.85 11.62
CA TRP A 65 9.62 -11.58 12.56
C TRP A 65 8.84 -10.32 12.19
N ILE A 66 9.55 -9.29 11.80
CA ILE A 66 8.91 -8.06 11.28
C ILE A 66 8.26 -8.35 9.92
N GLY A 67 8.82 -9.27 9.12
CA GLY A 67 8.20 -9.77 7.89
C GLY A 67 6.84 -10.43 8.14
N LEU A 68 6.71 -11.24 9.18
CA LEU A 68 5.42 -11.80 9.60
C LEU A 68 4.45 -10.70 10.04
N THR A 69 4.92 -9.72 10.81
CA THR A 69 4.09 -8.58 11.25
C THR A 69 3.57 -7.78 10.04
N PHE A 70 4.44 -7.48 9.08
CA PHE A 70 4.07 -6.82 7.83
C PHE A 70 3.01 -7.64 7.06
N PHE A 71 3.24 -8.94 6.89
CA PHE A 71 2.31 -9.82 6.20
C PHE A 71 0.92 -9.83 6.86
N ILE A 72 0.86 -9.97 8.20
CA ILE A 72 -0.41 -9.93 8.95
C ILE A 72 -1.12 -8.59 8.73
N ALA A 73 -0.40 -7.47 8.77
CA ALA A 73 -0.97 -6.15 8.53
C ALA A 73 -1.52 -6.01 7.09
N VAL A 74 -0.81 -6.55 6.08
CA VAL A 74 -1.28 -6.57 4.69
C VAL A 74 -2.51 -7.47 4.52
N MET A 75 -2.55 -8.64 5.18
CA MET A 75 -3.74 -9.51 5.17
C MET A 75 -4.96 -8.83 5.80
N ARG A 76 -4.75 -8.07 6.85
CA ARG A 76 -5.82 -7.25 7.45
C ARG A 76 -6.27 -6.14 6.49
N MET A 77 -5.37 -5.47 5.78
CA MET A 77 -5.76 -4.51 4.74
C MET A 77 -6.56 -5.18 3.63
N TYR A 78 -6.17 -6.39 3.22
CA TYR A 78 -6.92 -7.18 2.26
C TYR A 78 -8.35 -7.43 2.75
N SER A 79 -8.53 -7.89 3.98
CA SER A 79 -9.87 -8.14 4.53
C SER A 79 -10.76 -6.89 4.60
N LEU A 80 -10.17 -5.70 4.78
CA LEU A 80 -10.89 -4.44 4.89
C LEU A 80 -11.23 -3.84 3.52
N TRP A 81 -10.35 -3.96 2.53
CA TRP A 81 -10.44 -3.15 1.32
C TRP A 81 -10.55 -3.94 0.01
N ALA A 82 -10.31 -5.26 -0.02
CA ALA A 82 -10.26 -6.04 -1.26
C ALA A 82 -11.55 -5.92 -2.11
N ALA A 83 -12.71 -5.84 -1.48
CA ALA A 83 -13.98 -5.65 -2.19
C ALA A 83 -14.04 -4.33 -2.96
N GLN A 84 -13.43 -3.25 -2.41
CA GLN A 84 -13.37 -1.92 -3.02
C GLN A 84 -12.25 -1.82 -4.08
N MET A 85 -11.29 -2.75 -4.04
CA MET A 85 -10.14 -2.80 -4.96
C MET A 85 -10.39 -3.64 -6.22
N ARG A 86 -11.61 -4.13 -6.42
CA ARG A 86 -11.99 -4.85 -7.65
C ARG A 86 -11.89 -3.92 -8.85
N SER A 87 -11.35 -4.45 -9.95
CA SER A 87 -11.28 -3.72 -11.22
C SER A 87 -12.67 -3.50 -11.80
N THR A 88 -12.90 -2.31 -12.33
CA THR A 88 -14.16 -1.89 -12.98
C THR A 88 -13.89 -1.43 -14.41
N ASP A 89 -14.94 -1.20 -15.20
CA ASP A 89 -14.77 -0.65 -16.55
C ASP A 89 -14.26 0.81 -16.53
N ALA A 90 -14.53 1.56 -15.45
CA ALA A 90 -13.95 2.87 -15.23
C ALA A 90 -12.42 2.79 -15.09
N ASP A 91 -11.89 1.76 -14.43
CA ASP A 91 -10.45 1.56 -14.28
C ASP A 91 -9.77 1.28 -15.63
N LYS A 92 -10.43 0.56 -16.53
CA LYS A 92 -9.91 0.33 -17.90
C LYS A 92 -9.79 1.64 -18.69
N LYS A 93 -10.78 2.53 -18.55
CA LYS A 93 -10.76 3.88 -19.16
C LYS A 93 -9.64 4.71 -18.54
N TRP A 94 -9.48 4.64 -17.23
CA TRP A 94 -8.42 5.33 -16.49
C TRP A 94 -7.02 4.95 -16.99
N TRP A 95 -6.75 3.65 -17.19
CA TRP A 95 -5.46 3.19 -17.74
C TRP A 95 -5.19 3.72 -19.16
N ARG A 96 -6.21 3.84 -19.99
CA ARG A 96 -6.06 4.44 -21.34
C ARG A 96 -5.74 5.93 -21.26
N SER A 97 -6.14 6.60 -20.19
CA SER A 97 -5.92 8.01 -19.93
C SER A 97 -4.68 8.29 -19.06
N LEU A 98 -3.85 7.28 -18.78
CA LEU A 98 -2.69 7.40 -17.87
C LEU A 98 -1.74 8.54 -18.25
N HIS A 99 -1.58 8.85 -19.53
CA HIS A 99 -0.75 9.94 -20.01
C HIS A 99 -1.26 11.34 -19.55
N HIS A 100 -2.57 11.52 -19.38
CA HIS A 100 -3.15 12.72 -18.80
C HIS A 100 -2.85 12.79 -17.29
N TYR A 101 -2.96 11.66 -16.59
CA TYR A 101 -2.64 11.58 -15.17
C TYR A 101 -1.19 11.99 -14.87
N VAL A 102 -0.24 11.46 -15.64
CA VAL A 102 1.20 11.80 -15.50
C VAL A 102 1.48 13.29 -15.80
N ARG A 103 0.66 13.92 -16.64
CA ARG A 103 0.75 15.35 -16.98
C ARG A 103 -0.01 16.26 -16.01
N ASN A 104 -0.65 15.72 -14.96
CA ASN A 104 -1.52 16.44 -14.03
C ASN A 104 -2.71 17.14 -14.72
N GLU A 105 -3.23 16.53 -15.79
CA GLU A 105 -4.42 17.00 -16.51
C GLU A 105 -5.67 16.32 -15.93
N ASP A 106 -5.97 16.61 -14.65
CA ASP A 106 -7.03 15.93 -13.87
C ASP A 106 -8.41 16.06 -14.52
N ASP A 107 -8.68 17.16 -15.21
CA ASP A 107 -9.93 17.44 -15.94
C ASP A 107 -10.20 16.50 -17.12
N LYS A 108 -9.16 15.85 -17.66
CA LYS A 108 -9.26 14.89 -18.75
C LYS A 108 -9.34 13.42 -18.25
N MET A 109 -9.25 13.23 -16.93
CA MET A 109 -9.32 11.89 -16.36
C MET A 109 -10.78 11.43 -16.20
N PRO A 110 -11.08 10.13 -16.44
CA PRO A 110 -12.40 9.61 -16.13
C PRO A 110 -12.67 9.70 -14.62
N PRO A 111 -13.95 9.89 -14.22
CA PRO A 111 -14.30 10.03 -12.82
C PRO A 111 -13.90 8.78 -12.02
N ALA A 112 -13.03 8.98 -11.04
CA ALA A 112 -12.62 7.92 -10.14
C ALA A 112 -13.61 7.81 -8.97
N GLY A 113 -13.89 6.56 -8.55
CA GLY A 113 -14.58 6.27 -7.30
C GLY A 113 -13.69 6.54 -6.08
N ARG A 114 -13.99 5.91 -4.93
CA ARG A 114 -13.19 6.05 -3.71
C ARG A 114 -11.70 5.77 -3.91
N TYR A 115 -11.37 4.85 -4.82
CA TYR A 115 -10.00 4.54 -5.25
C TYR A 115 -9.90 4.60 -6.76
N ASN A 116 -8.84 5.21 -7.27
CA ASN A 116 -8.53 5.21 -8.69
C ASN A 116 -7.79 3.92 -9.09
N ALA A 117 -7.66 3.67 -10.40
CA ALA A 117 -7.05 2.44 -10.91
C ALA A 117 -5.58 2.27 -10.49
N GLY A 118 -4.82 3.36 -10.38
CA GLY A 118 -3.44 3.34 -9.90
C GLY A 118 -3.34 2.89 -8.44
N GLN A 119 -4.22 3.39 -7.58
CA GLN A 119 -4.30 2.99 -6.16
C GLN A 119 -4.69 1.50 -6.02
N LYS A 120 -5.61 1.01 -6.86
CA LYS A 120 -5.99 -0.41 -6.89
C LYS A 120 -4.83 -1.30 -7.35
N ALA A 121 -4.11 -0.91 -8.39
CA ALA A 121 -2.93 -1.64 -8.86
C ALA A 121 -1.83 -1.70 -7.79
N LEU A 122 -1.58 -0.59 -7.11
CA LEU A 122 -0.63 -0.52 -6.01
C LEU A 122 -1.02 -1.48 -4.86
N PHE A 123 -2.30 -1.47 -4.47
CA PHE A 123 -2.84 -2.37 -3.45
C PHE A 123 -2.58 -3.85 -3.80
N TRP A 124 -2.93 -4.27 -5.01
CA TRP A 124 -2.73 -5.65 -5.46
C TRP A 124 -1.26 -6.01 -5.59
N SER A 125 -0.42 -5.08 -6.03
CA SER A 125 1.02 -5.29 -6.12
C SER A 125 1.65 -5.51 -4.74
N PHE A 126 1.28 -4.73 -3.72
CA PHE A 126 1.74 -4.98 -2.35
C PHE A 126 1.18 -6.28 -1.77
N PHE A 127 -0.07 -6.62 -2.06
CA PHE A 127 -0.68 -7.85 -1.59
C PHE A 127 0.05 -9.10 -2.14
N TYR A 128 0.22 -9.20 -3.45
CA TYR A 128 0.93 -10.32 -4.06
C TYR A 128 2.42 -10.29 -3.74
N GLY A 129 3.02 -9.10 -3.67
CA GLY A 129 4.39 -8.92 -3.24
C GLY A 129 4.63 -9.44 -1.82
N ALA A 130 3.73 -9.15 -0.88
CA ALA A 130 3.83 -9.65 0.50
C ALA A 130 3.72 -11.18 0.58
N ILE A 131 2.85 -11.80 -0.22
CA ILE A 131 2.75 -13.26 -0.31
C ILE A 131 4.05 -13.86 -0.84
N LEU A 132 4.57 -13.31 -1.95
CA LEU A 132 5.81 -13.82 -2.56
C LEU A 132 7.02 -13.63 -1.64
N LEU A 133 7.13 -12.47 -0.98
CA LEU A 133 8.18 -12.19 0.00
C LEU A 133 8.08 -13.11 1.22
N LEU A 134 6.88 -13.41 1.72
CA LEU A 134 6.70 -14.37 2.82
C LEU A 134 7.14 -15.78 2.41
N LEU A 135 6.64 -16.29 1.28
CA LEU A 135 6.95 -17.65 0.82
C LEU A 135 8.45 -17.83 0.57
N THR A 136 9.07 -16.90 -0.13
CA THR A 136 10.52 -16.93 -0.38
C THR A 136 11.31 -16.68 0.90
N GLY A 137 10.83 -15.80 1.78
CA GLY A 137 11.43 -15.49 3.06
C GLY A 137 11.47 -16.69 4.00
N ILE A 138 10.41 -17.51 4.07
CA ILE A 138 10.39 -18.75 4.87
C ILE A 138 11.48 -19.71 4.38
N VAL A 139 11.64 -19.89 3.07
CA VAL A 139 12.69 -20.74 2.51
C VAL A 139 14.09 -20.22 2.88
N LEU A 140 14.28 -18.89 2.90
CA LEU A 140 15.55 -18.27 3.28
C LEU A 140 15.79 -18.28 4.79
N TRP A 141 14.73 -18.31 5.60
CA TRP A 141 14.81 -18.34 7.06
C TRP A 141 15.20 -19.72 7.60
N PHE A 142 14.70 -20.80 6.95
CA PHE A 142 14.92 -22.19 7.35
C PHE A 142 15.61 -23.00 6.25
N PRO A 143 16.80 -22.58 5.79
CA PRO A 143 17.47 -23.25 4.67
C PRO A 143 17.87 -24.70 4.98
N GLU A 144 18.13 -25.04 6.25
CA GLU A 144 18.46 -26.38 6.72
C GLU A 144 17.26 -27.34 6.64
N SER A 145 16.04 -26.83 6.66
CA SER A 145 14.81 -27.64 6.55
C SER A 145 14.51 -28.07 5.11
N ILE A 146 15.22 -27.50 4.12
CA ILE A 146 15.05 -27.82 2.71
C ILE A 146 15.91 -29.02 2.34
N SER A 147 15.27 -30.15 2.03
CA SER A 147 15.96 -31.38 1.64
C SER A 147 16.83 -31.18 0.37
N TRP A 148 17.85 -32.03 0.24
CA TRP A 148 18.77 -31.95 -0.91
C TRP A 148 18.06 -31.99 -2.27
N ASN A 149 17.04 -32.82 -2.41
CA ASN A 149 16.26 -32.96 -3.64
C ASN A 149 15.45 -31.70 -3.98
N MET A 150 15.15 -30.85 -2.98
CA MET A 150 14.39 -29.60 -3.13
C MET A 150 15.26 -28.37 -3.05
N ARG A 151 16.61 -28.49 -3.11
CA ARG A 151 17.53 -27.35 -3.03
C ARG A 151 17.29 -26.27 -4.08
N TRP A 152 16.66 -26.61 -5.20
CA TRP A 152 16.25 -25.67 -6.23
C TRP A 152 15.32 -24.56 -5.71
N LEU A 153 14.49 -24.85 -4.68
CA LEU A 153 13.67 -23.84 -4.02
C LEU A 153 14.51 -22.72 -3.40
N ARG A 154 15.68 -23.06 -2.85
CA ARG A 154 16.59 -22.06 -2.28
C ARG A 154 17.15 -21.14 -3.35
N TYR A 155 17.50 -21.66 -4.52
CA TYR A 155 17.98 -20.84 -5.63
C TYR A 155 16.89 -19.91 -6.14
N ILE A 156 15.67 -20.42 -6.28
CA ILE A 156 14.51 -19.59 -6.62
C ILE A 156 14.26 -18.51 -5.56
N ALA A 157 14.29 -18.86 -4.28
CA ALA A 157 14.07 -17.90 -3.21
C ALA A 157 15.13 -16.80 -3.14
N VAL A 158 16.43 -17.16 -3.29
CA VAL A 158 17.55 -16.21 -3.35
C VAL A 158 17.39 -15.22 -4.51
N PHE A 159 16.84 -15.64 -5.63
CA PHE A 159 16.59 -14.77 -6.77
C PHE A 159 15.28 -13.96 -6.63
N LEU A 160 14.16 -14.63 -6.32
CA LEU A 160 12.84 -13.99 -6.33
C LEU A 160 12.63 -13.03 -5.16
N HIS A 161 13.20 -13.32 -3.97
CA HIS A 161 13.02 -12.46 -2.79
C HIS A 161 13.53 -11.02 -3.03
N PRO A 162 14.78 -10.79 -3.46
CA PRO A 162 15.24 -9.44 -3.75
C PRO A 162 14.55 -8.82 -4.97
N VAL A 163 14.17 -9.58 -6.00
CA VAL A 163 13.41 -9.06 -7.14
C VAL A 163 12.05 -8.55 -6.68
N ALA A 164 11.31 -9.33 -5.89
CA ALA A 164 10.04 -8.91 -5.31
C ALA A 164 10.22 -7.69 -4.39
N ALA A 165 11.28 -7.66 -3.58
CA ALA A 165 11.61 -6.51 -2.75
C ALA A 165 11.83 -5.24 -3.60
N LEU A 166 12.60 -5.31 -4.68
CA LEU A 166 12.84 -4.16 -5.57
C LEU A 166 11.56 -3.66 -6.23
N VAL A 167 10.66 -4.55 -6.65
CA VAL A 167 9.34 -4.17 -7.17
C VAL A 167 8.52 -3.45 -6.10
N THR A 168 8.49 -3.96 -4.87
CA THR A 168 7.77 -3.30 -3.79
C THR A 168 8.40 -1.96 -3.38
N ILE A 169 9.73 -1.82 -3.48
CA ILE A 169 10.43 -0.54 -3.27
C ILE A 169 10.00 0.49 -4.32
N ALA A 170 9.95 0.13 -5.60
CA ALA A 170 9.47 1.02 -6.65
C ALA A 170 8.02 1.46 -6.39
N ASN A 171 7.15 0.54 -6.02
CA ASN A 171 5.76 0.83 -5.62
C ASN A 171 5.69 1.76 -4.40
N PHE A 172 6.55 1.56 -3.42
CA PHE A 172 6.62 2.41 -2.23
C PHE A 172 7.03 3.84 -2.56
N LEU A 173 8.01 4.02 -3.43
CA LEU A 173 8.42 5.34 -3.90
C LEU A 173 7.29 6.06 -4.64
N ILE A 174 6.59 5.35 -5.53
CA ILE A 174 5.39 5.89 -6.22
C ILE A 174 4.32 6.24 -5.19
N HIS A 175 4.05 5.36 -4.22
CA HIS A 175 3.05 5.60 -3.17
C HIS A 175 3.35 6.86 -2.35
N ILE A 176 4.59 7.04 -1.91
CA ILE A 176 4.99 8.24 -1.16
C ILE A 176 4.88 9.49 -2.03
N TYR A 177 5.39 9.43 -3.28
CA TYR A 177 5.30 10.56 -4.19
C TYR A 177 3.85 10.99 -4.43
N MET A 178 2.96 10.05 -4.75
CA MET A 178 1.57 10.34 -5.00
C MET A 178 0.85 10.89 -3.76
N SER A 179 1.09 10.30 -2.59
CA SER A 179 0.39 10.66 -1.36
C SER A 179 0.84 11.99 -0.76
N VAL A 180 2.11 12.38 -0.94
CA VAL A 180 2.70 13.56 -0.30
C VAL A 180 2.78 14.73 -1.27
N PHE A 181 3.16 14.49 -2.53
CA PHE A 181 3.50 15.54 -3.48
C PHE A 181 2.44 15.75 -4.56
N ALA A 182 1.93 14.68 -5.19
CA ALA A 182 1.05 14.79 -6.34
C ALA A 182 -0.41 15.08 -5.94
N GLU A 183 -1.00 14.28 -5.06
CA GLU A 183 -2.39 14.46 -4.61
C GLU A 183 -2.41 15.26 -3.29
N ARG A 184 -2.39 16.59 -3.39
CA ARG A 184 -2.35 17.49 -2.22
C ARG A 184 -3.53 17.24 -1.28
N GLY A 185 -3.24 16.87 -0.04
CA GLY A 185 -4.24 16.53 0.97
C GLY A 185 -4.45 15.03 1.20
N ALA A 186 -3.98 14.16 0.31
CA ALA A 186 -4.08 12.71 0.44
C ALA A 186 -3.42 12.19 1.73
N PHE A 187 -2.23 12.70 2.07
CA PHE A 187 -1.50 12.32 3.29
C PHE A 187 -2.29 12.59 4.57
N GLY A 188 -3.14 13.63 4.57
CA GLY A 188 -4.05 13.92 5.69
C GLY A 188 -4.98 12.77 6.02
N SER A 189 -5.38 11.96 5.04
CA SER A 189 -6.27 10.81 5.24
C SER A 189 -5.69 9.73 6.15
N VAL A 190 -4.37 9.49 6.10
CA VAL A 190 -3.72 8.48 6.96
C VAL A 190 -3.24 9.05 8.30
N ILE A 191 -3.16 10.38 8.44
CA ILE A 191 -2.83 11.05 9.71
C ILE A 191 -4.10 11.33 10.51
N ARG A 192 -5.06 12.07 9.94
CA ARG A 192 -6.28 12.50 10.62
C ARG A 192 -7.48 11.57 10.39
N GLY A 193 -7.48 10.87 9.27
CA GLY A 193 -8.57 10.00 8.83
C GLY A 193 -9.51 10.66 7.83
N ASP A 194 -9.40 11.96 7.61
CA ASP A 194 -10.30 12.75 6.79
C ASP A 194 -9.59 13.49 5.65
N VAL A 195 -10.38 13.88 4.66
CA VAL A 195 -9.98 14.75 3.55
C VAL A 195 -11.02 15.85 3.37
N SER A 196 -10.69 16.91 2.65
CA SER A 196 -11.67 17.94 2.29
C SER A 196 -12.63 17.44 1.20
N LEU A 197 -13.84 17.97 1.15
CA LEU A 197 -14.76 17.71 0.04
C LEU A 197 -14.20 18.21 -1.30
N GLU A 198 -13.39 19.25 -1.27
CA GLU A 198 -12.68 19.74 -2.46
C GLU A 198 -11.68 18.70 -2.99
N PHE A 199 -10.92 18.04 -2.11
CA PHE A 199 -10.06 16.91 -2.46
C PHE A 199 -10.87 15.79 -3.11
N ALA A 200 -12.00 15.39 -2.49
CA ALA A 200 -12.85 14.33 -3.03
C ALA A 200 -13.39 14.70 -4.41
N LYS A 201 -13.85 15.94 -4.60
CA LYS A 201 -14.36 16.43 -5.88
C LYS A 201 -13.29 16.45 -6.97
N ARG A 202 -12.05 16.83 -6.63
CA ARG A 202 -10.95 16.94 -7.60
C ARG A 202 -10.39 15.59 -8.02
N TYR A 203 -10.04 14.74 -7.07
CA TYR A 203 -9.30 13.49 -7.34
C TYR A 203 -10.18 12.24 -7.41
N HIS A 204 -11.38 12.30 -6.82
CA HIS A 204 -12.34 11.21 -6.71
C HIS A 204 -13.78 11.67 -6.98
N PRO A 205 -14.05 12.26 -8.18
CA PRO A 205 -15.36 12.88 -8.45
C PRO A 205 -16.53 11.89 -8.34
N GLY A 206 -16.36 10.63 -8.77
CA GLY A 206 -17.41 9.61 -8.61
C GLY A 206 -17.73 9.32 -7.13
N TRP A 207 -16.71 9.25 -6.27
CA TRP A 207 -16.91 9.11 -4.83
C TRP A 207 -17.56 10.35 -4.20
N TYR A 208 -17.17 11.55 -4.65
CA TYR A 208 -17.80 12.79 -4.22
C TYR A 208 -19.31 12.79 -4.51
N ASP A 209 -19.69 12.41 -5.73
CA ASP A 209 -21.10 12.36 -6.14
C ASP A 209 -21.90 11.34 -5.31
N GLU A 210 -21.33 10.19 -4.98
CA GLU A 210 -21.94 9.20 -4.07
C GLU A 210 -22.19 9.76 -2.67
N ILE A 211 -21.22 10.47 -2.09
CA ILE A 211 -21.34 11.05 -0.73
C ILE A 211 -22.38 12.16 -0.70
N VAL A 212 -22.38 13.05 -1.68
CA VAL A 212 -23.27 14.20 -1.73
C VAL A 212 -24.68 13.78 -2.17
N GLY A 213 -24.77 12.87 -3.17
CA GLY A 213 -26.04 12.33 -3.68
C GLY A 213 -26.78 11.50 -2.64
N GLY A 214 -26.08 10.72 -1.82
CA GLY A 214 -26.67 9.99 -0.69
C GLY A 214 -27.32 10.88 0.38
N ARG A 215 -26.94 12.16 0.47
CA ARG A 215 -27.61 13.17 1.31
C ARG A 215 -28.93 13.65 0.72
N SER A 216 -29.05 13.68 -0.61
CA SER A 216 -30.30 14.14 -1.28
C SER A 216 -31.45 13.15 -1.15
N SER A 217 -31.14 11.87 -0.88
CA SER A 217 -32.16 10.81 -0.72
C SER A 217 -32.58 10.55 0.74
N ALA A 218 -31.91 11.17 1.74
CA ALA A 218 -32.32 11.05 3.13
C ALA A 218 -33.49 12.04 3.43
N PRO A 219 -34.63 11.59 3.96
CA PRO A 219 -35.72 12.52 4.35
C PRO A 219 -35.22 13.48 5.41
N ARG A 220 -35.34 14.77 5.13
CA ARG A 220 -35.11 15.83 6.13
C ARG A 220 -36.15 15.64 7.25
N LYS A 221 -35.71 15.20 8.43
CA LYS A 221 -36.48 15.20 9.66
C LYS A 221 -36.37 16.56 10.30
#